data_ecbfa7275f7d0339217729ff6abab314
#
_entry.id   ecbfa7275f7d0339217729ff6abab314
#
_cell.length_a   1.000
_cell.length_b   1.000
_cell.length_c   1.000
_cell.angle_alpha   90.00
_cell.angle_beta   90.00
_cell.angle_gamma   90.00
#
_symmetry.space_group_name_H-M   'P 1'
#
loop_
_entity.id
_entity.type
_entity.pdbx_description
1 polymer ?
#
loop_
_entity_poly.entity_id
_entity_poly.type
_entity_poly.pdbx_seq_one_letter_code
_entity_poly.pdbx_strand_id
1 'polypeptide(L)'
;MNSPKQAPRLSRPKLHRRTCLKQLMLAAVVPFSTSRSFASAPEPPKGDGFTLVVLPDTQIYAWKDPSIYRAQTQWIAENLASHKIPMVMHVGDVTQHNNTEQWQAARVAHNSISERVPCLLLPGNHDLGPEGNASTRQTLMTDYFPPSDFNRWQTFGGFYDREPVRTENSYHLLEAGGRKLLVMALEFGPRDDVLRWAAEVVQKHPDRSVILVTHAYLRTDNTRFDRHATFTSKGKEKNKGLDQFGVSKLDGGFNDGEDVWKKLVSQHANFALVISGHTCVTGRRSDLGVHGNTVHQMVVDYQNQEKGGNGFLRLLQFPAEGNALRVVDYSPYLDTNSPISNTDFVIDLPALPTRS
;
A
#
# COMPACT_ATOMS: atom_id res chain seq x y z
N MET A 1 44.28 48.90 36.61
CA MET A 1 44.59 50.16 35.92
C MET A 1 44.65 49.89 34.44
N ASN A 2 43.64 50.31 33.70
CA ASN A 2 43.67 50.78 32.32
C ASN A 2 42.24 50.91 31.82
N SER A 3 41.89 52.17 31.53
CA SER A 3 40.58 52.63 31.09
C SER A 3 40.25 52.24 29.67
N PRO A 4 38.94 52.17 29.26
CA PRO A 4 38.53 51.82 27.93
C PRO A 4 38.58 53.02 26.97
N LYS A 5 38.97 52.74 25.72
CA LYS A 5 38.97 53.72 24.61
C LYS A 5 37.59 53.90 24.01
N GLN A 6 37.18 55.16 23.86
CA GLN A 6 35.96 55.62 23.18
C GLN A 6 36.04 55.42 21.67
N ALA A 7 34.90 55.02 21.05
CA ALA A 7 34.71 54.95 19.62
C ALA A 7 34.18 56.30 19.05
N PRO A 8 34.47 56.65 17.79
CA PRO A 8 34.14 57.95 17.21
C PRO A 8 32.70 58.02 16.69
N ARG A 9 32.10 59.22 16.85
CA ARG A 9 30.77 59.61 16.37
C ARG A 9 30.81 59.82 14.85
N LEU A 10 29.89 59.20 14.13
CA LEU A 10 29.59 59.48 12.72
C LEU A 10 28.46 60.47 12.60
N SER A 11 28.69 61.51 11.78
CA SER A 11 27.81 62.63 11.46
C SER A 11 26.66 62.29 10.53
N ARG A 12 25.48 62.86 10.78
CA ARG A 12 24.29 62.73 9.94
C ARG A 12 24.37 63.65 8.70
N PRO A 13 23.99 63.23 7.52
CA PRO A 13 23.77 64.14 6.36
C PRO A 13 22.39 64.73 6.35
N LYS A 14 22.31 66.01 5.90
CA LYS A 14 21.12 66.86 5.80
C LYS A 14 20.21 66.41 4.62
N LEU A 15 18.92 66.34 4.90
CA LEU A 15 17.87 66.11 3.92
C LEU A 15 17.60 67.37 3.08
N HIS A 16 17.76 67.27 1.75
CA HIS A 16 17.19 68.25 0.81
C HIS A 16 15.78 67.84 0.39
N ARG A 17 14.80 68.70 0.70
CA ARG A 17 13.46 68.61 0.15
C ARG A 17 13.51 68.90 -1.36
N ARG A 18 13.07 67.93 -2.19
CA ARG A 18 12.59 68.16 -3.54
C ARG A 18 11.17 67.61 -3.67
N THR A 19 10.27 68.51 -3.95
CA THR A 19 8.89 68.32 -4.30
C THR A 19 8.80 67.48 -5.57
N CYS A 20 8.09 66.37 -5.58
CA CYS A 20 7.74 65.67 -6.78
C CYS A 20 6.26 65.28 -6.75
N LEU A 21 5.62 65.62 -7.88
CA LEU A 21 4.18 65.49 -8.15
C LEU A 21 3.68 64.06 -7.92
N LYS A 22 2.49 63.99 -7.29
CA LYS A 22 1.68 62.76 -7.20
C LYS A 22 1.02 62.50 -8.57
N GLN A 23 1.49 61.48 -9.27
CA GLN A 23 0.65 60.77 -10.22
C GLN A 23 0.02 59.58 -9.53
N LEU A 24 -1.29 59.63 -9.32
CA LEU A 24 -2.10 58.48 -8.90
C LEU A 24 -2.17 57.49 -10.10
N MET A 25 -1.42 56.42 -10.06
CA MET A 25 -1.74 55.21 -10.82
C MET A 25 -2.75 54.39 -10.00
N LEU A 26 -3.99 54.32 -10.50
CA LEU A 26 -4.97 53.33 -10.06
C LEU A 26 -4.47 51.98 -10.51
N ALA A 27 -3.82 51.21 -9.65
CA ALA A 27 -3.56 49.80 -9.84
C ALA A 27 -4.90 49.06 -9.64
N ALA A 28 -5.48 48.58 -10.72
CA ALA A 28 -6.59 47.65 -10.65
C ALA A 28 -6.09 46.34 -9.96
N VAL A 29 -6.50 46.14 -8.71
CA VAL A 29 -6.33 44.88 -8.01
C VAL A 29 -7.31 43.88 -8.66
N VAL A 30 -6.82 43.11 -9.62
CA VAL A 30 -7.51 41.91 -10.08
C VAL A 30 -7.41 40.90 -8.95
N PRO A 31 -8.51 40.47 -8.34
CA PRO A 31 -8.44 39.40 -7.37
C PRO A 31 -8.04 38.13 -8.16
N PHE A 32 -6.80 37.67 -7.99
CA PHE A 32 -6.41 36.32 -8.33
C PHE A 32 -7.17 35.39 -7.38
N SER A 33 -8.39 35.04 -7.76
CA SER A 33 -9.10 33.93 -7.17
C SER A 33 -8.39 32.66 -7.62
N THR A 34 -7.35 32.23 -6.90
CA THR A 34 -6.86 30.87 -6.99
C THR A 34 -7.95 30.00 -6.35
N SER A 35 -8.95 29.64 -7.13
CA SER A 35 -9.76 28.48 -6.81
C SER A 35 -8.78 27.30 -6.77
N ARG A 36 -8.30 26.94 -5.58
CA ARG A 36 -7.78 25.59 -5.35
C ARG A 36 -8.96 24.69 -5.68
N SER A 37 -8.93 24.10 -6.85
CA SER A 37 -9.75 22.94 -7.15
C SER A 37 -9.30 21.89 -6.13
N PHE A 38 -10.07 21.73 -5.07
CA PHE A 38 -9.96 20.54 -4.23
C PHE A 38 -10.27 19.39 -5.18
N ALA A 39 -9.30 18.54 -5.43
CA ALA A 39 -9.54 17.37 -6.22
C ALA A 39 -10.59 16.56 -5.47
N SER A 40 -11.80 16.48 -6.04
CA SER A 40 -12.88 15.64 -5.54
C SER A 40 -12.42 14.18 -5.52
N ALA A 41 -13.11 13.34 -4.73
CA ALA A 41 -12.89 11.90 -4.74
C ALA A 41 -12.79 11.38 -6.19
N PRO A 42 -11.91 10.39 -6.45
CA PRO A 42 -11.76 9.83 -7.79
C PRO A 42 -13.10 9.34 -8.34
N GLU A 43 -13.38 9.68 -9.60
CA GLU A 43 -14.60 9.23 -10.26
C GLU A 43 -14.64 7.69 -10.34
N PRO A 44 -15.80 7.06 -10.10
CA PRO A 44 -15.94 5.63 -10.23
C PRO A 44 -15.75 5.15 -11.68
N PRO A 45 -15.34 3.89 -11.90
CA PRO A 45 -15.25 3.33 -13.24
C PRO A 45 -16.62 3.32 -13.94
N LYS A 46 -16.62 3.59 -15.26
CA LYS A 46 -17.84 3.59 -16.07
C LYS A 46 -18.28 2.17 -16.43
N GLY A 47 -19.56 2.03 -16.79
CA GLY A 47 -20.14 0.77 -17.26
C GLY A 47 -19.96 -0.36 -16.26
N ASP A 48 -19.49 -1.53 -16.70
CA ASP A 48 -19.22 -2.69 -15.84
C ASP A 48 -17.82 -2.70 -15.22
N GLY A 49 -17.11 -1.58 -15.29
CA GLY A 49 -15.86 -1.40 -14.56
C GLY A 49 -16.07 -1.49 -13.04
N PHE A 50 -15.00 -1.81 -12.30
CA PHE A 50 -15.02 -2.01 -10.85
C PHE A 50 -13.73 -1.51 -10.21
N THR A 51 -13.72 -1.39 -8.89
CA THR A 51 -12.54 -0.92 -8.13
C THR A 51 -12.14 -1.94 -7.07
N LEU A 52 -10.89 -2.39 -7.08
CA LEU A 52 -10.29 -3.03 -5.90
C LEU A 52 -9.65 -1.94 -5.04
N VAL A 53 -9.86 -2.03 -3.73
CA VAL A 53 -9.30 -1.07 -2.77
C VAL A 53 -8.14 -1.70 -2.04
N VAL A 54 -7.02 -0.96 -1.92
CA VAL A 54 -5.86 -1.37 -1.15
C VAL A 54 -5.72 -0.44 0.05
N LEU A 55 -5.77 -1.00 1.25
CA LEU A 55 -5.40 -0.35 2.49
C LEU A 55 -3.89 -0.55 2.68
N PRO A 56 -3.10 0.54 2.72
CA PRO A 56 -1.68 0.46 3.06
C PRO A 56 -1.49 0.22 4.56
N ASP A 57 -0.25 0.26 5.00
CA ASP A 57 0.18 0.09 6.38
C ASP A 57 -0.60 1.00 7.34
N THR A 58 -1.49 0.43 8.16
CA THR A 58 -2.40 1.17 9.06
C THR A 58 -1.92 1.20 10.51
N GLN A 59 -0.75 0.63 10.78
CA GLN A 59 -0.20 0.44 12.13
C GLN A 59 -0.18 1.71 12.98
N ILE A 60 0.18 2.86 12.40
CA ILE A 60 0.22 4.12 13.13
C ILE A 60 -1.19 4.60 13.47
N TYR A 61 -2.17 4.34 12.61
CA TYR A 61 -3.57 4.66 12.90
C TYR A 61 -4.10 3.77 14.04
N ALA A 62 -3.91 2.45 13.96
CA ALA A 62 -4.32 1.52 15.00
C ALA A 62 -3.70 1.85 16.37
N TRP A 63 -2.47 2.37 16.38
CA TRP A 63 -1.76 2.76 17.59
C TRP A 63 -2.14 4.13 18.13
N LYS A 64 -2.18 5.16 17.26
CA LYS A 64 -2.24 6.58 17.72
C LYS A 64 -3.56 7.26 17.43
N ASP A 65 -4.19 6.99 16.32
CA ASP A 65 -5.43 7.64 15.90
C ASP A 65 -6.33 6.74 15.05
N PRO A 66 -7.08 5.83 15.69
CA PRO A 66 -7.99 4.94 14.97
C PRO A 66 -9.11 5.65 14.19
N SER A 67 -9.31 6.95 14.39
CA SER A 67 -10.30 7.71 13.63
C SER A 67 -9.94 7.80 12.15
N ILE A 68 -8.65 7.87 11.82
CA ILE A 68 -8.15 7.90 10.45
C ILE A 68 -8.41 6.56 9.76
N TYR A 69 -8.16 5.43 10.44
CA TYR A 69 -8.49 4.11 9.92
C TYR A 69 -9.99 3.97 9.64
N ARG A 70 -10.83 4.41 10.59
CA ARG A 70 -12.29 4.42 10.40
C ARG A 70 -12.73 5.30 9.24
N ALA A 71 -12.07 6.44 9.00
CA ALA A 71 -12.38 7.29 7.84
C ALA A 71 -12.16 6.54 6.51
N GLN A 72 -11.07 5.75 6.40
CA GLN A 72 -10.83 4.91 5.23
C GLN A 72 -11.93 3.87 5.03
N THR A 73 -12.23 3.09 6.07
CA THR A 73 -13.21 2.00 5.96
C THR A 73 -14.65 2.49 5.83
N GLN A 74 -14.97 3.63 6.44
CA GLN A 74 -16.28 4.28 6.27
C GLN A 74 -16.48 4.74 4.82
N TRP A 75 -15.49 5.42 4.24
CA TRP A 75 -15.55 5.82 2.84
C TRP A 75 -15.74 4.61 1.91
N ILE A 76 -15.01 3.52 2.15
CA ILE A 76 -15.19 2.27 1.40
C ILE A 76 -16.64 1.79 1.52
N ALA A 77 -17.18 1.73 2.74
CA ALA A 77 -18.55 1.29 3.01
C ALA A 77 -19.61 2.15 2.29
N GLU A 78 -19.42 3.45 2.21
CA GLU A 78 -20.30 4.40 1.54
C GLU A 78 -20.20 4.32 0.01
N ASN A 79 -19.05 3.89 -0.50
CA ASN A 79 -18.76 3.83 -1.94
C ASN A 79 -18.78 2.43 -2.56
N LEU A 80 -19.21 1.40 -1.82
CA LEU A 80 -19.29 0.02 -2.33
C LEU A 80 -20.07 -0.08 -3.64
N ALA A 81 -21.24 0.57 -3.71
CA ALA A 81 -22.11 0.51 -4.89
C ALA A 81 -21.63 1.41 -6.02
N SER A 82 -21.27 2.68 -5.72
CA SER A 82 -20.86 3.66 -6.74
C SER A 82 -19.56 3.25 -7.44
N HIS A 83 -18.58 2.79 -6.71
CA HIS A 83 -17.30 2.31 -7.24
C HIS A 83 -17.31 0.81 -7.61
N LYS A 84 -18.44 0.11 -7.37
CA LYS A 84 -18.57 -1.35 -7.58
C LYS A 84 -17.38 -2.08 -6.95
N ILE A 85 -17.17 -1.90 -5.65
CA ILE A 85 -16.03 -2.47 -4.92
C ILE A 85 -16.32 -3.94 -4.56
N PRO A 86 -15.72 -4.94 -5.22
CA PRO A 86 -15.98 -6.34 -4.93
C PRO A 86 -15.02 -6.91 -3.88
N MET A 87 -13.94 -6.19 -3.52
CA MET A 87 -12.94 -6.64 -2.56
C MET A 87 -12.09 -5.49 -2.04
N VAL A 88 -11.69 -5.60 -0.77
CA VAL A 88 -10.67 -4.78 -0.10
C VAL A 88 -9.46 -5.66 0.19
N MET A 89 -8.26 -5.14 -0.03
CA MET A 89 -6.98 -5.81 0.25
C MET A 89 -6.18 -4.96 1.23
N HIS A 90 -5.52 -5.58 2.20
CA HIS A 90 -4.63 -4.91 3.14
C HIS A 90 -3.21 -5.46 2.98
N VAL A 91 -2.20 -4.59 2.89
CA VAL A 91 -0.82 -5.02 2.61
C VAL A 91 0.00 -5.44 3.84
N GLY A 92 -0.65 -5.55 5.02
CA GLY A 92 0.03 -5.88 6.28
C GLY A 92 0.40 -4.65 7.10
N ASP A 93 1.10 -4.86 8.22
CA ASP A 93 1.33 -3.84 9.24
C ASP A 93 0.02 -3.16 9.66
N VAL A 94 -0.94 -4.02 10.02
CA VAL A 94 -2.26 -3.62 10.53
C VAL A 94 -2.10 -2.96 11.90
N THR A 95 -1.17 -3.48 12.70
CA THR A 95 -0.82 -3.01 14.04
C THR A 95 0.65 -2.63 14.15
N GLN A 96 1.02 -1.79 15.13
CA GLN A 96 2.40 -1.39 15.42
C GLN A 96 3.11 -2.37 16.36
N HIS A 97 2.37 -2.98 17.29
CA HIS A 97 2.95 -3.76 18.39
C HIS A 97 2.32 -5.14 18.58
N ASN A 98 1.54 -5.63 17.63
CA ASN A 98 0.87 -6.94 17.72
C ASN A 98 0.18 -7.17 19.06
N ASN A 99 -0.51 -6.17 19.61
CA ASN A 99 -1.19 -6.24 20.89
C ASN A 99 -2.72 -6.14 20.76
N THR A 100 -3.41 -6.58 21.79
CA THR A 100 -4.87 -6.64 21.87
C THR A 100 -5.54 -5.31 21.57
N GLU A 101 -5.02 -4.20 22.11
CA GLU A 101 -5.61 -2.88 21.95
C GLU A 101 -5.64 -2.43 20.48
N GLN A 102 -4.53 -2.61 19.79
CA GLN A 102 -4.40 -2.19 18.40
C GLN A 102 -5.15 -3.12 17.43
N TRP A 103 -5.14 -4.43 17.68
CA TRP A 103 -5.98 -5.36 16.93
C TRP A 103 -7.48 -5.09 17.13
N GLN A 104 -7.90 -4.74 18.35
CA GLN A 104 -9.27 -4.30 18.62
C GLN A 104 -9.60 -3.01 17.85
N ALA A 105 -8.69 -2.04 17.80
CA ALA A 105 -8.88 -0.82 17.03
C ALA A 105 -9.03 -1.11 15.53
N ALA A 106 -8.20 -2.00 14.98
CA ALA A 106 -8.31 -2.46 13.60
C ALA A 106 -9.65 -3.17 13.34
N ARG A 107 -10.06 -4.07 14.24
CA ARG A 107 -11.36 -4.78 14.14
C ARG A 107 -12.53 -3.80 14.12
N VAL A 108 -12.53 -2.82 15.00
CA VAL A 108 -13.58 -1.77 15.05
C VAL A 108 -13.61 -0.97 13.77
N ALA A 109 -12.45 -0.62 13.20
CA ALA A 109 -12.40 0.05 11.91
C ALA A 109 -13.02 -0.81 10.79
N HIS A 110 -12.73 -2.10 10.75
CA HIS A 110 -13.26 -3.02 9.74
C HIS A 110 -14.77 -3.33 9.88
N ASN A 111 -15.41 -3.06 11.03
CA ASN A 111 -16.83 -3.36 11.23
C ASN A 111 -17.75 -2.70 10.19
N SER A 112 -17.37 -1.54 9.63
CA SER A 112 -18.16 -0.88 8.57
C SER A 112 -18.19 -1.65 7.25
N ILE A 113 -17.22 -2.54 6.99
CA ILE A 113 -17.04 -3.24 5.72
C ILE A 113 -17.08 -4.77 5.84
N SER A 114 -16.79 -5.36 7.01
CA SER A 114 -16.51 -6.80 7.19
C SER A 114 -17.67 -7.72 6.82
N GLU A 115 -18.92 -7.24 6.86
CA GLU A 115 -20.11 -8.01 6.47
C GLU A 115 -20.68 -7.58 5.11
N ARG A 116 -20.02 -6.65 4.43
CA ARG A 116 -20.50 -6.02 3.21
C ARG A 116 -19.63 -6.27 1.98
N VAL A 117 -18.35 -6.55 2.21
CA VAL A 117 -17.36 -6.81 1.14
C VAL A 117 -16.27 -7.73 1.66
N PRO A 118 -15.78 -8.71 0.85
CA PRO A 118 -14.61 -9.52 1.20
C PRO A 118 -13.40 -8.65 1.50
N CYS A 119 -12.73 -8.93 2.64
CA CYS A 119 -11.47 -8.28 3.02
C CYS A 119 -10.37 -9.32 3.05
N LEU A 120 -9.34 -9.14 2.22
CA LEU A 120 -8.14 -9.96 2.22
C LEU A 120 -7.08 -9.26 3.05
N LEU A 121 -6.61 -9.92 4.12
CA LEU A 121 -5.60 -9.42 5.05
C LEU A 121 -4.43 -10.38 5.12
N LEU A 122 -3.28 -9.84 5.48
CA LEU A 122 -2.06 -10.60 5.79
C LEU A 122 -1.26 -9.85 6.86
N PRO A 123 -0.38 -10.51 7.61
CA PRO A 123 0.46 -9.82 8.58
C PRO A 123 1.66 -9.15 7.90
N GLY A 124 1.99 -7.93 8.37
CA GLY A 124 3.30 -7.33 8.17
C GLY A 124 4.27 -7.74 9.27
N ASN A 125 5.47 -7.14 9.30
CA ASN A 125 6.45 -7.47 10.34
C ASN A 125 6.02 -6.95 11.73
N HIS A 126 5.31 -5.83 11.81
CA HIS A 126 4.79 -5.29 13.07
C HIS A 126 3.59 -6.07 13.63
N ASP A 127 2.99 -6.95 12.84
CA ASP A 127 1.91 -7.85 13.25
C ASP A 127 2.43 -9.19 13.81
N LEU A 128 3.75 -9.39 13.86
CA LEU A 128 4.38 -10.66 14.23
C LEU A 128 5.27 -10.52 15.47
N GLY A 129 5.22 -11.55 16.31
CA GLY A 129 6.05 -11.67 17.52
C GLY A 129 5.63 -10.72 18.64
N PRO A 130 6.30 -10.82 19.80
CA PRO A 130 6.07 -9.90 20.91
C PRO A 130 6.36 -8.47 20.52
N GLU A 131 5.46 -7.54 20.87
CA GLU A 131 5.60 -6.11 20.58
C GLU A 131 5.86 -5.77 19.09
N GLY A 132 5.44 -6.65 18.16
CA GLY A 132 5.64 -6.43 16.73
C GLY A 132 7.11 -6.49 16.27
N ASN A 133 7.95 -7.25 16.95
CA ASN A 133 9.38 -7.32 16.66
C ASN A 133 9.78 -8.37 15.61
N ALA A 134 8.82 -9.09 15.05
CA ALA A 134 8.99 -10.15 14.07
C ALA A 134 10.02 -11.23 14.46
N SER A 135 10.18 -11.50 15.77
CA SER A 135 11.07 -12.56 16.25
C SER A 135 10.44 -13.95 16.14
N THR A 136 9.14 -14.03 15.99
CA THR A 136 8.36 -15.25 15.78
C THR A 136 7.27 -14.98 14.75
N ARG A 137 6.63 -16.05 14.21
CA ARG A 137 5.45 -15.94 13.34
C ARG A 137 4.12 -15.92 14.11
N GLN A 138 4.17 -15.72 15.43
CA GLN A 138 2.96 -15.59 16.23
C GLN A 138 2.31 -14.22 15.97
N THR A 139 1.02 -14.23 15.75
CA THR A 139 0.19 -13.03 15.54
C THR A 139 -1.15 -13.22 16.23
N LEU A 140 -1.76 -12.11 16.66
CA LEU A 140 -3.14 -12.08 17.13
C LEU A 140 -4.13 -11.90 15.97
N MET A 141 -3.68 -11.81 14.73
CA MET A 141 -4.53 -11.56 13.55
C MET A 141 -5.72 -12.51 13.48
N THR A 142 -5.50 -13.81 13.63
CA THR A 142 -6.57 -14.81 13.54
C THR A 142 -7.61 -14.70 14.68
N ASP A 143 -7.22 -14.19 15.85
CA ASP A 143 -8.15 -13.98 16.97
C ASP A 143 -9.13 -12.84 16.68
N TYR A 144 -8.70 -11.83 15.93
CA TYR A 144 -9.51 -10.66 15.58
C TYR A 144 -10.17 -10.76 14.20
N PHE A 145 -9.55 -11.48 13.26
CA PHE A 145 -10.06 -11.76 11.91
C PHE A 145 -10.12 -13.28 11.71
N PRO A 146 -11.10 -13.96 12.34
CA PRO A 146 -11.19 -15.41 12.35
C PRO A 146 -11.58 -15.97 10.97
N PRO A 147 -11.38 -17.28 10.75
CA PRO A 147 -11.76 -17.95 9.49
C PRO A 147 -13.21 -17.73 9.08
N SER A 148 -14.13 -17.50 10.02
CA SER A 148 -15.54 -17.21 9.73
C SER A 148 -15.74 -15.92 8.95
N ASP A 149 -14.83 -14.95 9.04
CA ASP A 149 -14.90 -13.71 8.27
C ASP A 149 -14.60 -13.93 6.80
N PHE A 150 -13.83 -14.97 6.48
CA PHE A 150 -13.45 -15.35 5.12
C PHE A 150 -14.43 -16.37 4.53
N ASN A 151 -14.75 -17.44 5.29
CA ASN A 151 -15.57 -18.56 4.83
C ASN A 151 -17.01 -18.16 4.45
N ARG A 152 -17.50 -17.00 4.90
CA ARG A 152 -18.83 -16.49 4.53
C ARG A 152 -18.94 -16.06 3.06
N TRP A 153 -17.80 -15.82 2.38
CA TRP A 153 -17.77 -15.30 1.02
C TRP A 153 -17.67 -16.41 -0.02
N GLN A 154 -18.54 -16.39 -1.02
CA GLN A 154 -18.47 -17.35 -2.15
C GLN A 154 -17.16 -17.22 -2.95
N THR A 155 -16.53 -16.05 -2.90
CA THR A 155 -15.23 -15.82 -3.52
C THR A 155 -14.08 -16.47 -2.77
N PHE A 156 -14.26 -16.87 -1.50
CA PHE A 156 -13.17 -17.45 -0.70
C PHE A 156 -12.75 -18.81 -1.26
N GLY A 157 -11.47 -18.95 -1.60
CA GLY A 157 -10.89 -20.14 -2.17
C GLY A 157 -10.24 -21.08 -1.14
N GLY A 158 -9.67 -20.52 -0.08
CA GLY A 158 -9.06 -21.30 1.01
C GLY A 158 -7.90 -20.59 1.70
N PHE A 159 -7.49 -21.16 2.80
CA PHE A 159 -6.25 -20.86 3.53
C PHE A 159 -5.14 -21.80 3.10
N TYR A 160 -3.91 -21.52 3.55
CA TYR A 160 -2.80 -22.45 3.45
C TYR A 160 -3.18 -23.80 4.10
N ASP A 161 -3.10 -24.89 3.33
CA ASP A 161 -3.72 -26.17 3.66
C ASP A 161 -3.11 -26.86 4.88
N ARG A 162 -1.85 -26.54 5.22
CA ARG A 162 -1.20 -27.07 6.44
C ARG A 162 -1.54 -26.26 7.70
N GLU A 163 -2.13 -25.08 7.54
CA GLU A 163 -2.54 -24.21 8.63
C GLU A 163 -3.99 -23.70 8.41
N PRO A 164 -4.97 -24.61 8.28
CA PRO A 164 -6.32 -24.29 7.79
C PRO A 164 -7.16 -23.43 8.73
N VAL A 165 -6.69 -23.20 9.94
CA VAL A 165 -7.35 -22.32 10.93
C VAL A 165 -6.64 -20.97 11.10
N ARG A 166 -5.54 -20.75 10.38
CA ARG A 166 -4.78 -19.51 10.38
C ARG A 166 -5.12 -18.70 9.12
N THR A 167 -5.23 -17.38 9.28
CA THR A 167 -5.75 -16.50 8.23
C THR A 167 -4.67 -15.73 7.47
N GLU A 168 -3.41 -15.92 7.80
CA GLU A 168 -2.26 -15.17 7.28
C GLU A 168 -1.94 -15.44 5.82
N ASN A 169 -2.31 -16.63 5.32
CA ASN A 169 -2.12 -17.04 3.94
C ASN A 169 -3.46 -17.52 3.38
N SER A 170 -4.00 -16.80 2.41
CA SER A 170 -5.33 -17.06 1.87
C SER A 170 -5.46 -16.66 0.41
N TYR A 171 -6.50 -17.13 -0.26
CA TYR A 171 -6.83 -16.64 -1.60
C TYR A 171 -8.33 -16.57 -1.85
N HIS A 172 -8.70 -15.73 -2.80
CA HIS A 172 -10.05 -15.55 -3.30
C HIS A 172 -10.10 -15.74 -4.81
N LEU A 173 -11.21 -16.28 -5.30
CA LEU A 173 -11.54 -16.42 -6.72
C LEU A 173 -12.65 -15.41 -7.04
N LEU A 174 -12.25 -14.25 -7.57
CA LEU A 174 -13.14 -13.14 -7.81
C LEU A 174 -13.57 -13.10 -9.27
N GLU A 175 -14.84 -12.80 -9.53
CA GLU A 175 -15.35 -12.49 -10.85
C GLU A 175 -16.04 -11.12 -10.81
N ALA A 176 -15.52 -10.15 -11.57
CA ALA A 176 -16.03 -8.80 -11.63
C ALA A 176 -15.74 -8.16 -12.98
N GLY A 177 -16.68 -7.41 -13.53
CA GLY A 177 -16.54 -6.72 -14.81
C GLY A 177 -16.09 -7.65 -15.95
N GLY A 178 -16.59 -8.89 -16.00
CA GLY A 178 -16.18 -9.89 -16.98
C GLY A 178 -14.77 -10.47 -16.81
N ARG A 179 -14.04 -10.08 -15.73
CA ARG A 179 -12.69 -10.57 -15.43
C ARG A 179 -12.74 -11.66 -14.38
N LYS A 180 -11.87 -12.65 -14.55
CA LYS A 180 -11.61 -13.71 -13.58
C LYS A 180 -10.27 -13.43 -12.90
N LEU A 181 -10.28 -13.18 -11.59
CA LEU A 181 -9.12 -12.88 -10.79
C LEU A 181 -8.89 -13.97 -9.74
N LEU A 182 -7.63 -14.27 -9.46
CA LEU A 182 -7.18 -14.97 -8.28
C LEU A 182 -6.42 -13.94 -7.44
N VAL A 183 -6.97 -13.55 -6.29
CA VAL A 183 -6.35 -12.59 -5.38
C VAL A 183 -5.80 -13.37 -4.19
N MET A 184 -4.49 -13.30 -3.97
CA MET A 184 -3.77 -14.12 -2.99
C MET A 184 -3.03 -13.25 -2.00
N ALA A 185 -3.16 -13.56 -0.71
CA ALA A 185 -2.37 -13.00 0.39
C ALA A 185 -1.31 -13.99 0.85
N LEU A 186 -0.07 -13.54 0.96
CA LEU A 186 1.01 -14.31 1.55
C LEU A 186 1.65 -13.53 2.70
N GLU A 187 1.91 -14.23 3.79
CA GLU A 187 2.52 -13.72 5.03
C GLU A 187 3.81 -12.93 4.80
N PHE A 188 4.24 -12.12 5.77
CA PHE A 188 5.53 -11.44 5.76
C PHE A 188 6.68 -12.43 5.65
N GLY A 189 7.54 -12.28 4.63
CA GLY A 189 8.62 -13.20 4.35
C GLY A 189 8.11 -14.65 4.23
N PRO A 190 7.31 -14.98 3.19
CA PRO A 190 6.63 -16.27 3.11
C PRO A 190 7.63 -17.44 3.10
N ARG A 191 7.27 -18.55 3.73
CA ARG A 191 8.07 -19.78 3.80
C ARG A 191 8.08 -20.50 2.46
N ASP A 192 9.06 -21.38 2.24
CA ASP A 192 9.17 -22.16 1.00
C ASP A 192 7.95 -23.06 0.74
N ASP A 193 7.39 -23.64 1.78
CA ASP A 193 6.20 -24.49 1.66
C ASP A 193 4.93 -23.67 1.39
N VAL A 194 4.84 -22.45 1.91
CA VAL A 194 3.78 -21.50 1.53
C VAL A 194 3.89 -21.10 0.06
N LEU A 195 5.11 -20.86 -0.46
CA LEU A 195 5.29 -20.56 -1.89
C LEU A 195 4.95 -21.78 -2.78
N ARG A 196 5.24 -23.02 -2.34
CA ARG A 196 4.82 -24.22 -3.07
C ARG A 196 3.31 -24.36 -3.14
N TRP A 197 2.62 -24.20 -2.01
CA TRP A 197 1.16 -24.18 -1.97
C TRP A 197 0.58 -23.08 -2.87
N ALA A 198 1.15 -21.87 -2.82
CA ALA A 198 0.73 -20.77 -3.68
C ALA A 198 0.85 -21.12 -5.17
N ALA A 199 1.98 -21.75 -5.57
CA ALA A 199 2.20 -22.21 -6.93
C ALA A 199 1.15 -23.25 -7.35
N GLU A 200 0.82 -24.21 -6.47
CA GLU A 200 -0.22 -25.22 -6.74
C GLU A 200 -1.60 -24.57 -6.92
N VAL A 201 -1.94 -23.56 -6.09
CA VAL A 201 -3.19 -22.80 -6.24
C VAL A 201 -3.23 -22.08 -7.59
N VAL A 202 -2.15 -21.38 -7.96
CA VAL A 202 -2.05 -20.67 -9.24
C VAL A 202 -2.18 -21.64 -10.43
N GLN A 203 -1.55 -22.79 -10.37
CA GLN A 203 -1.62 -23.82 -11.43
C GLN A 203 -3.02 -24.42 -11.58
N LYS A 204 -3.80 -24.54 -10.50
CA LYS A 204 -5.21 -24.98 -10.55
C LYS A 204 -6.15 -23.98 -11.21
N HIS A 205 -5.75 -22.71 -11.32
CA HIS A 205 -6.58 -21.63 -11.86
C HIS A 205 -5.91 -20.86 -13.01
N PRO A 206 -5.53 -21.54 -14.11
CA PRO A 206 -4.78 -20.93 -15.21
C PRO A 206 -5.59 -19.92 -16.00
N ASP A 207 -6.93 -19.92 -15.86
CA ASP A 207 -7.86 -19.02 -16.50
C ASP A 207 -8.14 -17.73 -15.71
N ARG A 208 -7.39 -17.50 -14.62
CA ARG A 208 -7.53 -16.30 -13.76
C ARG A 208 -6.26 -15.48 -13.76
N SER A 209 -6.38 -14.16 -13.90
CA SER A 209 -5.25 -13.24 -13.65
C SER A 209 -4.92 -13.22 -12.16
N VAL A 210 -3.66 -13.42 -11.81
CA VAL A 210 -3.20 -13.47 -10.42
C VAL A 210 -2.78 -12.09 -9.95
N ILE A 211 -3.33 -11.70 -8.80
CA ILE A 211 -2.92 -10.55 -8.00
C ILE A 211 -2.36 -11.07 -6.68
N LEU A 212 -1.06 -10.91 -6.46
CA LEU A 212 -0.41 -11.23 -5.20
C LEU A 212 -0.38 -9.99 -4.30
N VAL A 213 -0.81 -10.15 -3.07
CA VAL A 213 -0.63 -9.17 -1.98
C VAL A 213 0.33 -9.79 -0.96
N THR A 214 1.40 -9.09 -0.63
CA THR A 214 2.36 -9.48 0.41
C THR A 214 2.95 -8.23 1.04
N HIS A 215 3.50 -8.33 2.26
CA HIS A 215 3.89 -7.10 2.96
C HIS A 215 5.17 -6.47 2.39
N ALA A 216 6.29 -7.18 2.38
CA ALA A 216 7.59 -6.65 1.97
C ALA A 216 8.05 -7.28 0.65
N TYR A 217 8.02 -6.48 -0.43
CA TYR A 217 8.39 -6.95 -1.77
C TYR A 217 9.30 -5.97 -2.52
N LEU A 218 8.86 -4.72 -2.74
CA LEU A 218 9.69 -3.66 -3.32
C LEU A 218 10.34 -2.79 -2.25
N ARG A 219 11.53 -2.33 -2.54
CA ARG A 219 12.31 -1.35 -1.77
C ARG A 219 12.01 0.08 -2.23
N THR A 220 12.54 1.04 -1.49
CA THR A 220 12.43 2.48 -1.78
C THR A 220 13.01 2.89 -3.14
N ASP A 221 13.93 2.09 -3.70
CA ASP A 221 14.56 2.30 -5.00
C ASP A 221 13.87 1.52 -6.14
N ASN A 222 12.68 0.97 -5.89
CA ASN A 222 11.92 0.10 -6.78
C ASN A 222 12.62 -1.23 -7.16
N THR A 223 13.74 -1.58 -6.52
CA THR A 223 14.29 -2.93 -6.58
C THR A 223 13.53 -3.83 -5.64
N ARG A 224 13.53 -5.15 -5.85
CA ARG A 224 12.98 -6.09 -4.87
C ARG A 224 13.91 -6.21 -3.67
N PHE A 225 13.36 -6.56 -2.51
CA PHE A 225 14.17 -7.06 -1.41
C PHE A 225 14.95 -8.29 -1.88
N ASP A 226 16.26 -8.30 -1.65
CA ASP A 226 17.16 -9.37 -2.12
C ASP A 226 18.31 -9.54 -1.11
N ARG A 227 18.31 -10.67 -0.38
CA ARG A 227 19.34 -11.00 0.61
C ARG A 227 20.72 -11.22 0.00
N HIS A 228 20.79 -11.48 -1.31
CA HIS A 228 22.06 -11.71 -2.02
C HIS A 228 22.64 -10.44 -2.63
N ALA A 229 21.88 -9.33 -2.58
CA ALA A 229 22.33 -8.01 -3.04
C ALA A 229 22.67 -7.10 -1.86
N THR A 230 23.62 -6.21 -2.07
CA THR A 230 24.05 -5.24 -1.08
C THR A 230 23.93 -3.80 -1.59
N PHE A 231 23.99 -2.85 -0.67
CA PHE A 231 24.06 -1.44 -0.97
C PHE A 231 24.90 -0.71 0.08
N THR A 232 25.55 0.36 -0.29
CA THR A 232 26.34 1.16 0.64
C THR A 232 25.49 2.25 1.28
N SER A 233 25.46 2.28 2.62
CA SER A 233 24.78 3.31 3.39
C SER A 233 25.71 3.80 4.50
N LYS A 234 25.97 5.12 4.56
CA LYS A 234 26.88 5.75 5.54
C LYS A 234 28.26 5.07 5.59
N GLY A 235 28.81 4.73 4.40
CA GLY A 235 30.12 4.08 4.26
C GLY A 235 30.18 2.61 4.71
N LYS A 236 29.02 1.98 4.98
CA LYS A 236 28.92 0.55 5.33
C LYS A 236 28.10 -0.19 4.28
N GLU A 237 28.59 -1.36 3.92
CA GLU A 237 27.83 -2.29 3.10
C GLU A 237 26.69 -2.91 3.93
N LYS A 238 25.48 -2.94 3.37
CA LYS A 238 24.28 -3.50 3.98
C LYS A 238 23.61 -4.44 3.01
N ASN A 239 23.02 -5.51 3.52
CA ASN A 239 22.19 -6.43 2.78
C ASN A 239 20.87 -5.75 2.38
N LYS A 240 20.35 -6.07 1.18
CA LYS A 240 19.05 -5.58 0.68
C LYS A 240 17.87 -6.47 1.08
N GLY A 241 18.09 -7.60 1.73
CA GLY A 241 17.07 -8.57 2.12
C GLY A 241 16.38 -8.27 3.46
N LEU A 242 15.59 -9.23 3.90
CA LEU A 242 14.83 -9.22 5.15
C LEU A 242 15.55 -9.93 6.30
N ASP A 243 16.85 -10.22 6.19
CA ASP A 243 17.65 -10.97 7.18
C ASP A 243 17.70 -10.33 8.58
N GLN A 244 17.43 -9.05 8.66
CA GLN A 244 17.40 -8.31 9.93
C GLN A 244 16.24 -8.69 10.85
N PHE A 245 15.18 -9.31 10.30
CA PHE A 245 14.01 -9.73 11.08
C PHE A 245 14.20 -11.15 11.63
N GLY A 246 13.70 -11.37 12.85
CA GLY A 246 13.87 -12.65 13.55
C GLY A 246 13.25 -13.84 12.82
N VAL A 247 12.19 -13.62 12.04
CA VAL A 247 11.53 -14.67 11.22
C VAL A 247 12.47 -15.33 10.23
N SER A 248 13.55 -14.64 9.81
CA SER A 248 14.56 -15.20 8.90
C SER A 248 15.34 -16.37 9.49
N LYS A 249 15.30 -16.54 10.80
CA LYS A 249 16.05 -17.57 11.56
C LYS A 249 15.15 -18.72 12.01
N LEU A 250 13.86 -18.68 11.70
CA LEU A 250 12.90 -19.69 12.11
C LEU A 250 12.89 -20.89 11.13
N ASP A 251 12.40 -22.02 11.62
CA ASP A 251 12.15 -23.20 10.80
C ASP A 251 11.19 -22.85 9.65
N GLY A 252 11.45 -23.42 8.48
CA GLY A 252 10.73 -23.07 7.24
C GLY A 252 11.31 -21.88 6.51
N GLY A 253 12.23 -21.13 7.13
CA GLY A 253 12.94 -20.01 6.54
C GLY A 253 12.05 -18.83 6.19
N PHE A 254 12.50 -18.01 5.22
CA PHE A 254 11.74 -16.90 4.66
C PHE A 254 12.17 -16.65 3.21
N ASN A 255 11.30 -16.00 2.45
CA ASN A 255 11.60 -15.54 1.10
C ASN A 255 11.40 -14.02 1.06
N ASP A 256 12.39 -13.31 0.53
CA ASP A 256 12.27 -11.89 0.23
C ASP A 256 11.66 -11.65 -1.16
N GLY A 257 11.55 -10.39 -1.58
CA GLY A 257 10.89 -10.05 -2.83
C GLY A 257 11.50 -10.69 -4.07
N GLU A 258 12.83 -10.85 -4.11
CA GLU A 258 13.53 -11.49 -5.24
C GLU A 258 13.35 -13.02 -5.23
N ASP A 259 13.31 -13.64 -4.05
CA ASP A 259 12.98 -15.06 -3.92
C ASP A 259 11.55 -15.36 -4.37
N VAL A 260 10.57 -14.54 -3.90
CA VAL A 260 9.16 -14.66 -4.30
C VAL A 260 9.01 -14.46 -5.81
N TRP A 261 9.74 -13.51 -6.39
CA TRP A 261 9.78 -13.31 -7.85
C TRP A 261 10.27 -14.59 -8.56
N LYS A 262 11.44 -15.10 -8.16
CA LYS A 262 12.10 -16.25 -8.82
C LYS A 262 11.36 -17.55 -8.61
N LYS A 263 10.80 -17.78 -7.41
CA LYS A 263 10.19 -19.06 -7.03
C LYS A 263 8.71 -19.17 -7.39
N LEU A 264 8.00 -18.01 -7.51
CA LEU A 264 6.56 -18.00 -7.72
C LEU A 264 6.16 -17.09 -8.88
N VAL A 265 6.34 -15.77 -8.74
CA VAL A 265 5.68 -14.79 -9.59
C VAL A 265 6.10 -14.88 -11.05
N SER A 266 7.40 -14.97 -11.33
CA SER A 266 7.91 -15.07 -12.71
C SER A 266 7.65 -16.42 -13.38
N GLN A 267 7.28 -17.44 -12.60
CA GLN A 267 7.17 -18.84 -13.08
C GLN A 267 5.78 -19.17 -13.66
N HIS A 268 4.81 -18.25 -13.58
CA HIS A 268 3.45 -18.53 -14.04
C HIS A 268 2.96 -17.43 -14.99
N ALA A 269 2.44 -17.85 -16.14
CA ALA A 269 2.01 -16.95 -17.23
C ALA A 269 0.82 -16.06 -16.88
N ASN A 270 0.05 -16.41 -15.86
CA ASN A 270 -1.16 -15.70 -15.46
C ASN A 270 -0.95 -14.68 -14.32
N PHE A 271 0.27 -14.48 -13.83
CA PHE A 271 0.56 -13.36 -12.94
C PHE A 271 0.45 -12.02 -13.66
N ALA A 272 -0.28 -11.08 -13.05
CA ALA A 272 -0.49 -9.73 -13.57
C ALA A 272 0.01 -8.63 -12.61
N LEU A 273 -0.23 -8.79 -11.31
CA LEU A 273 0.07 -7.76 -10.30
C LEU A 273 0.73 -8.35 -9.06
N VAL A 274 1.65 -7.58 -8.46
CA VAL A 274 2.11 -7.75 -7.07
C VAL A 274 1.94 -6.41 -6.36
N ILE A 275 1.36 -6.44 -5.15
CA ILE A 275 1.09 -5.27 -4.33
C ILE A 275 1.72 -5.48 -2.96
N SER A 276 2.44 -4.46 -2.46
CA SER A 276 3.14 -4.51 -1.18
C SER A 276 3.10 -3.19 -0.42
N GLY A 277 3.51 -3.22 0.84
CA GLY A 277 3.70 -2.09 1.75
C GLY A 277 5.14 -1.98 2.27
N HIS A 278 5.30 -1.74 3.58
CA HIS A 278 6.55 -1.85 4.36
C HIS A 278 7.57 -0.71 4.21
N THR A 279 7.72 -0.09 3.07
CA THR A 279 8.92 0.73 2.77
C THR A 279 8.72 2.22 2.90
N CYS A 280 7.58 2.67 3.43
CA CYS A 280 7.26 4.08 3.67
C CYS A 280 7.27 4.96 2.40
N VAL A 281 7.03 4.36 1.23
CA VAL A 281 7.00 5.03 -0.07
C VAL A 281 5.91 4.48 -0.98
N THR A 282 5.66 5.21 -2.05
CA THR A 282 4.93 4.71 -3.22
C THR A 282 5.92 4.48 -4.36
N GLY A 283 5.80 3.36 -5.04
CA GLY A 283 6.70 3.02 -6.12
C GLY A 283 6.15 1.91 -7.01
N ARG A 284 6.80 1.70 -8.16
CA ARG A 284 6.41 0.65 -9.11
C ARG A 284 7.54 0.22 -10.03
N ARG A 285 7.42 -0.99 -10.52
CA ARG A 285 8.23 -1.53 -11.61
C ARG A 285 7.42 -2.55 -12.42
N SER A 286 7.90 -2.92 -13.57
CA SER A 286 7.32 -3.99 -14.40
C SER A 286 8.44 -4.85 -14.95
N ASP A 287 8.28 -6.16 -14.87
CA ASP A 287 9.23 -7.12 -15.41
C ASP A 287 8.50 -8.21 -16.20
N LEU A 288 9.21 -8.85 -17.11
CA LEU A 288 8.69 -10.00 -17.84
C LEU A 288 8.90 -11.29 -17.03
N GLY A 289 7.85 -12.06 -16.88
CA GLY A 289 7.93 -13.45 -16.41
C GLY A 289 8.61 -14.36 -17.43
N VAL A 290 8.93 -15.59 -17.06
CA VAL A 290 9.58 -16.55 -17.94
C VAL A 290 8.74 -16.94 -19.16
N HIS A 291 7.44 -16.71 -19.09
CA HIS A 291 6.48 -16.94 -20.18
C HIS A 291 6.21 -15.70 -21.05
N GLY A 292 6.95 -14.59 -20.83
CA GLY A 292 6.82 -13.34 -21.57
C GLY A 292 5.64 -12.46 -21.13
N ASN A 293 4.89 -12.84 -20.09
CA ASN A 293 3.85 -12.02 -19.50
C ASN A 293 4.47 -10.86 -18.71
N THR A 294 3.92 -9.66 -18.87
CA THR A 294 4.30 -8.51 -18.04
C THR A 294 3.68 -8.61 -16.67
N VAL A 295 4.48 -8.54 -15.61
CA VAL A 295 4.00 -8.45 -14.23
C VAL A 295 4.30 -7.06 -13.68
N HIS A 296 3.25 -6.32 -13.34
CA HIS A 296 3.36 -5.02 -12.67
C HIS A 296 3.50 -5.24 -11.17
N GLN A 297 4.43 -4.54 -10.54
CA GLN A 297 4.74 -4.64 -9.12
C GLN A 297 4.65 -3.25 -8.51
N MET A 298 3.95 -3.14 -7.38
CA MET A 298 3.68 -1.86 -6.73
C MET A 298 3.97 -1.93 -5.24
N VAL A 299 4.50 -0.85 -4.69
CA VAL A 299 4.51 -0.60 -3.26
C VAL A 299 3.65 0.62 -2.98
N VAL A 300 2.85 0.54 -1.90
CA VAL A 300 2.03 1.63 -1.39
C VAL A 300 2.12 1.65 0.13
N ASP A 301 2.80 2.66 0.66
CA ASP A 301 2.96 2.84 2.09
C ASP A 301 3.17 4.33 2.39
N TYR A 302 2.34 4.85 3.27
CA TYR A 302 2.29 6.25 3.66
C TYR A 302 2.66 6.49 5.12
N GLN A 303 3.02 5.45 5.88
CA GLN A 303 3.15 5.48 7.35
C GLN A 303 4.10 6.57 7.88
N ASN A 304 5.10 7.00 7.10
CA ASN A 304 6.01 8.10 7.46
C ASN A 304 5.50 9.50 7.12
N GLN A 305 4.33 9.61 6.47
CA GLN A 305 3.69 10.90 6.26
C GLN A 305 3.06 11.40 7.56
N GLU A 306 2.65 12.66 7.56
CA GLU A 306 1.95 13.25 8.71
C GLU A 306 0.81 12.34 9.19
N LYS A 307 0.60 12.28 10.51
CA LYS A 307 -0.41 11.44 11.18
C LYS A 307 -0.36 9.94 10.82
N GLY A 308 0.81 9.45 10.37
CA GLY A 308 0.97 8.05 9.98
C GLY A 308 0.43 7.73 8.59
N GLY A 309 0.28 8.74 7.71
CA GLY A 309 -0.14 8.52 6.33
C GLY A 309 -1.41 9.26 5.91
N ASN A 310 -1.95 10.15 6.76
CA ASN A 310 -3.10 11.02 6.42
C ASN A 310 -4.32 10.30 5.84
N GLY A 311 -4.49 9.00 6.09
CA GLY A 311 -5.62 8.20 5.62
C GLY A 311 -5.62 7.89 4.12
N PHE A 312 -4.49 7.97 3.43
CA PHE A 312 -4.42 7.55 2.03
C PHE A 312 -4.69 6.06 1.86
N LEU A 313 -5.43 5.72 0.81
CA LEU A 313 -5.67 4.38 0.30
C LEU A 313 -5.46 4.37 -1.22
N ARG A 314 -5.25 3.20 -1.81
CA ARG A 314 -5.08 3.03 -3.26
C ARG A 314 -6.31 2.40 -3.88
N LEU A 315 -6.77 2.99 -4.97
CA LEU A 315 -7.85 2.48 -5.80
C LEU A 315 -7.27 1.90 -7.09
N LEU A 316 -7.59 0.65 -7.37
CA LEU A 316 -7.28 -0.03 -8.62
C LEU A 316 -8.56 -0.07 -9.44
N GLN A 317 -8.71 0.86 -10.38
CA GLN A 317 -9.91 1.04 -11.18
C GLN A 317 -9.80 0.27 -12.49
N PHE A 318 -10.46 -0.87 -12.55
CA PHE A 318 -10.54 -1.71 -13.74
C PHE A 318 -11.60 -1.16 -14.70
N PRO A 319 -11.29 -0.95 -15.98
CA PRO A 319 -12.26 -0.50 -16.95
C PRO A 319 -13.25 -1.63 -17.32
N ALA A 320 -14.41 -1.26 -17.81
CA ALA A 320 -15.39 -2.23 -18.36
C ALA A 320 -14.83 -2.97 -19.59
N GLU A 321 -14.07 -2.26 -20.41
CA GLU A 321 -13.46 -2.79 -21.63
C GLU A 321 -11.97 -2.46 -21.69
N GLY A 322 -11.20 -3.32 -22.39
CA GLY A 322 -9.75 -3.14 -22.52
C GLY A 322 -8.98 -3.53 -21.25
N ASN A 323 -7.68 -3.22 -21.20
CA ASN A 323 -6.77 -3.67 -20.17
C ASN A 323 -6.12 -2.53 -19.37
N ALA A 324 -6.51 -1.29 -19.64
CA ALA A 324 -5.92 -0.10 -19.02
C ALA A 324 -6.42 0.07 -17.56
N LEU A 325 -5.68 -0.47 -16.60
CA LEU A 325 -5.95 -0.30 -15.17
C LEU A 325 -5.48 1.07 -14.72
N ARG A 326 -6.39 1.92 -14.21
CA ARG A 326 -6.02 3.16 -13.54
C ARG A 326 -5.75 2.89 -12.07
N VAL A 327 -4.63 3.41 -11.57
CA VAL A 327 -4.22 3.38 -10.18
C VAL A 327 -4.25 4.80 -9.64
N VAL A 328 -4.98 5.04 -8.56
CA VAL A 328 -5.06 6.38 -7.94
C VAL A 328 -5.08 6.26 -6.42
N ASP A 329 -4.31 7.12 -5.74
CA ASP A 329 -4.25 7.17 -4.29
C ASP A 329 -5.05 8.38 -3.79
N TYR A 330 -5.96 8.12 -2.88
CA TYR A 330 -6.92 9.09 -2.34
C TYR A 330 -6.98 8.98 -0.81
N SER A 331 -7.13 10.11 -0.16
CA SER A 331 -7.36 10.19 1.29
C SER A 331 -8.78 10.58 1.59
N PRO A 332 -9.62 9.67 2.09
CA PRO A 332 -10.93 10.01 2.63
C PRO A 332 -10.88 10.93 3.85
N TYR A 333 -9.81 10.88 4.60
CA TYR A 333 -9.61 11.72 5.80
C TYR A 333 -9.36 13.18 5.45
N LEU A 334 -8.64 13.44 4.34
CA LEU A 334 -8.33 14.80 3.87
C LEU A 334 -9.23 15.24 2.70
N ASP A 335 -10.04 14.33 2.14
CA ASP A 335 -10.82 14.51 0.91
C ASP A 335 -9.95 15.03 -0.25
N THR A 336 -8.85 14.35 -0.53
CA THR A 336 -7.91 14.76 -1.59
C THR A 336 -7.14 13.59 -2.19
N ASN A 337 -6.76 13.72 -3.46
CA ASN A 337 -5.82 12.81 -4.09
C ASN A 337 -4.41 13.04 -3.54
N SER A 338 -3.58 11.99 -3.61
CA SER A 338 -2.19 12.08 -3.15
C SER A 338 -1.39 13.08 -3.98
N PRO A 339 -0.67 14.02 -3.34
CA PRO A 339 0.21 14.96 -4.04
C PRO A 339 1.56 14.33 -4.43
N ILE A 340 1.81 13.07 -4.02
CA ILE A 340 3.08 12.38 -4.28
C ILE A 340 3.09 11.92 -5.75
N SER A 341 4.24 11.97 -6.39
CA SER A 341 4.43 11.44 -7.74
C SER A 341 4.20 9.92 -7.79
N ASN A 342 3.74 9.41 -8.94
CA ASN A 342 3.41 7.99 -9.15
C ASN A 342 2.25 7.44 -8.30
N THR A 343 1.26 8.27 -7.99
CA THR A 343 0.06 7.89 -7.26
C THR A 343 -1.23 8.06 -8.06
N ASP A 344 -1.14 8.56 -9.30
CA ASP A 344 -2.20 8.53 -10.32
C ASP A 344 -1.55 8.19 -11.66
N PHE A 345 -1.81 6.98 -12.15
CA PHE A 345 -1.23 6.47 -13.39
C PHE A 345 -2.07 5.33 -13.98
N VAL A 346 -1.78 4.99 -15.22
CA VAL A 346 -2.39 3.87 -15.93
C VAL A 346 -1.33 2.83 -16.28
N ILE A 347 -1.70 1.55 -16.20
CA ILE A 347 -0.91 0.40 -16.69
C ILE A 347 -1.80 -0.49 -17.54
N ASP A 348 -1.19 -1.17 -18.52
CA ASP A 348 -1.87 -2.15 -19.35
C ASP A 348 -1.66 -3.55 -18.76
N LEU A 349 -2.74 -4.15 -18.26
CA LEU A 349 -2.68 -5.51 -17.72
C LEU A 349 -2.43 -6.52 -18.86
N PRO A 350 -1.66 -7.58 -18.60
CA PRO A 350 -1.47 -8.63 -19.59
C PRO A 350 -2.80 -9.32 -19.91
N ALA A 351 -2.98 -9.72 -21.16
CA ALA A 351 -4.04 -10.66 -21.52
C ALA A 351 -3.77 -12.02 -20.86
N LEU A 352 -4.82 -12.71 -20.45
CA LEU A 352 -4.66 -14.09 -20.01
C LEU A 352 -4.12 -14.96 -21.14
N PRO A 353 -3.26 -15.96 -20.85
CA PRO A 353 -2.85 -16.92 -21.83
C PRO A 353 -4.07 -17.60 -22.47
N THR A 354 -4.17 -17.55 -23.79
CA THR A 354 -5.18 -18.37 -24.48
C THR A 354 -4.80 -19.83 -24.31
N ARG A 355 -5.75 -20.69 -23.89
CA ARG A 355 -5.51 -22.13 -23.91
C ARG A 355 -5.23 -22.54 -25.34
N SER A 356 -4.02 -23.05 -25.60
CA SER A 356 -3.69 -23.78 -26.81
C SER A 356 -4.36 -25.15 -26.81
#